data_c2ec7af39bf5ee58884296e69bb86342
#
_entry.id   c2ec7af39bf5ee58884296e69bb86342
#
_cell.length_a   1.000
_cell.length_b   1.000
_cell.length_c   1.000
_cell.angle_alpha   90.00
_cell.angle_beta   90.00
_cell.angle_gamma   90.00
#
_symmetry.space_group_name_H-M   'P 1'
#
loop_
_entity.id
_entity.type
_entity.pdbx_description
1 polymer ?
#
loop_
_entity_poly.entity_id
_entity_poly.type
_entity_poly.pdbx_seq_one_letter_code
_entity_poly.pdbx_strand_id
1 'polypeptide(L)'
;MLTCGLLSRDNTARATLLIHMKKGKPRILMKQAIMRRMILAMIPSIIAAIYFFGWRSLFVVLVSCAVGFLTEYIFAHRRNEPVTEAVFVSAIIYALILPPTIAWHILIIGMVFAIMFGKMVFGGFGNNIFNPAMSGRAFIYICFPVAMTATWAPAAQGTWGALTTWSTGLAPDAITSATPMALLKAGQTAPHLLDLLIGRLSGTMGVTSVIAILLGGIYVFYTKTANRRIIITIIIFYALANGFLALIKAPGAAGLLPALMGGGFLFGAFFMATDPISAPRTRPAQIVYAAIIAVSTTIIRSFSVFNGGFMFSLLLANMFAPILDYGFKLRSKRKGNAGEKLRTKSEH
;
A
#
# COMPACT_ATOMS: atom_id res chain seq x y z
N MET A 1 -29.13 -57.01 -14.15
CA MET A 1 -28.90 -55.58 -14.18
C MET A 1 -28.31 -55.04 -12.86
N LEU A 2 -27.25 -55.62 -12.30
CA LEU A 2 -26.69 -55.25 -10.98
C LEU A 2 -25.16 -55.20 -10.93
N THR A 3 -24.46 -55.20 -12.06
CA THR A 3 -22.99 -55.23 -12.09
C THR A 3 -22.32 -53.95 -12.63
N CYS A 4 -23.09 -52.94 -13.05
CA CYS A 4 -22.51 -51.69 -13.61
C CYS A 4 -22.31 -50.55 -12.59
N GLY A 5 -22.83 -50.65 -11.36
CA GLY A 5 -22.74 -49.63 -10.33
C GLY A 5 -21.49 -49.68 -9.44
N LEU A 6 -20.78 -50.80 -9.38
CA LEU A 6 -19.62 -50.99 -8.51
C LEU A 6 -18.30 -50.51 -9.10
N LEU A 7 -18.17 -50.53 -10.43
CA LEU A 7 -16.96 -50.07 -11.15
C LEU A 7 -16.81 -48.56 -11.23
N SER A 8 -17.90 -47.82 -11.10
CA SER A 8 -17.88 -46.34 -11.12
C SER A 8 -17.40 -45.71 -9.79
N ARG A 9 -17.69 -46.36 -8.65
CA ARG A 9 -17.27 -45.85 -7.33
C ARG A 9 -15.79 -46.04 -7.06
N ASP A 10 -15.18 -47.09 -7.59
CA ASP A 10 -13.76 -47.36 -7.40
C ASP A 10 -12.87 -46.39 -8.22
N ASN A 11 -13.33 -45.98 -9.40
CA ASN A 11 -12.59 -45.04 -10.25
C ASN A 11 -12.62 -43.57 -9.69
N THR A 12 -13.72 -43.17 -9.08
CA THR A 12 -13.78 -41.86 -8.40
C THR A 12 -12.95 -41.84 -7.12
N ALA A 13 -12.99 -42.92 -6.33
CA ALA A 13 -12.13 -43.02 -5.13
C ALA A 13 -10.63 -43.08 -5.51
N ARG A 14 -10.26 -43.83 -6.57
CA ARG A 14 -8.88 -43.85 -7.11
C ARG A 14 -8.47 -42.49 -7.69
N ALA A 15 -9.35 -41.79 -8.42
CA ALA A 15 -9.07 -40.45 -8.93
C ALA A 15 -8.88 -39.43 -7.79
N THR A 16 -9.70 -39.51 -6.73
CA THR A 16 -9.56 -38.65 -5.55
C THR A 16 -8.29 -38.99 -4.76
N LEU A 17 -7.92 -40.28 -4.66
CA LEU A 17 -6.66 -40.72 -4.04
C LEU A 17 -5.44 -40.28 -4.88
N LEU A 18 -5.52 -40.38 -6.21
CA LEU A 18 -4.45 -39.91 -7.11
C LEU A 18 -4.29 -38.39 -7.13
N ILE A 19 -5.39 -37.64 -6.94
CA ILE A 19 -5.35 -36.19 -6.76
C ILE A 19 -4.69 -35.85 -5.42
N HIS A 20 -4.93 -36.63 -4.36
CA HIS A 20 -4.28 -36.48 -3.06
C HIS A 20 -2.80 -36.90 -3.07
N MET A 21 -2.43 -37.92 -3.84
CA MET A 21 -1.04 -38.40 -3.95
C MET A 21 -0.14 -37.48 -4.83
N LYS A 22 -0.69 -36.58 -5.64
CA LYS A 22 0.07 -35.60 -6.42
C LYS A 22 0.38 -34.32 -5.67
N LYS A 23 0.08 -34.20 -4.37
CA LYS A 23 0.61 -33.13 -3.50
C LYS A 23 2.09 -33.42 -3.22
N GLY A 24 2.97 -33.03 -4.14
CA GLY A 24 4.39 -32.88 -3.87
C GLY A 24 4.57 -32.05 -2.60
N LYS A 25 5.70 -32.26 -1.86
CA LYS A 25 6.01 -31.55 -0.60
C LYS A 25 5.56 -30.08 -0.72
N PRO A 26 4.77 -29.56 0.21
CA PRO A 26 4.26 -28.20 0.13
C PRO A 26 5.47 -27.26 -0.02
N ARG A 27 5.53 -26.50 -1.11
CA ARG A 27 6.58 -25.50 -1.27
C ARG A 27 6.40 -24.48 -0.16
N ILE A 28 7.47 -24.20 0.59
CA ILE A 28 7.44 -23.23 1.69
C ILE A 28 7.00 -21.85 1.19
N LEU A 29 7.41 -21.47 -0.03
CA LEU A 29 7.17 -20.16 -0.62
C LEU A 29 6.54 -20.28 -2.01
N MET A 30 5.42 -19.56 -2.19
CA MET A 30 4.76 -19.40 -3.50
C MET A 30 5.39 -18.22 -4.26
N LYS A 31 6.05 -18.53 -5.37
CA LYS A 31 6.74 -17.56 -6.23
C LYS A 31 5.73 -16.74 -7.05
N GLN A 32 5.86 -15.40 -7.01
CA GLN A 32 4.95 -14.47 -7.69
C GLN A 32 5.73 -13.39 -8.44
N ALA A 33 5.78 -13.49 -9.77
CA ALA A 33 6.58 -12.57 -10.61
C ALA A 33 6.19 -11.09 -10.42
N ILE A 34 4.90 -10.79 -10.21
CA ILE A 34 4.39 -9.43 -9.98
C ILE A 34 4.95 -8.88 -8.66
N MET A 35 4.95 -9.70 -7.58
CA MET A 35 5.42 -9.28 -6.27
C MET A 35 6.94 -9.02 -6.28
N ARG A 36 7.71 -9.82 -7.00
CA ARG A 36 9.17 -9.56 -7.17
C ARG A 36 9.45 -8.25 -7.88
N ARG A 37 8.71 -7.93 -8.95
CA ARG A 37 8.85 -6.65 -9.64
C ARG A 37 8.52 -5.48 -8.71
N MET A 38 7.50 -5.65 -7.84
CA MET A 38 7.15 -4.65 -6.85
C MET A 38 8.27 -4.46 -5.81
N ILE A 39 8.90 -5.56 -5.33
CA ILE A 39 10.05 -5.50 -4.41
C ILE A 39 11.22 -4.76 -5.07
N LEU A 40 11.57 -5.11 -6.33
CA LEU A 40 12.62 -4.43 -7.07
C LEU A 40 12.36 -2.92 -7.23
N ALA A 41 11.10 -2.55 -7.47
CA ALA A 41 10.70 -1.15 -7.60
C ALA A 41 10.84 -0.34 -6.29
N MET A 42 10.81 -0.99 -5.14
CA MET A 42 10.99 -0.33 -3.83
C MET A 42 12.45 -0.20 -3.41
N ILE A 43 13.40 -0.85 -4.11
CA ILE A 43 14.84 -0.76 -3.79
C ILE A 43 15.36 0.69 -3.76
N PRO A 44 15.06 1.56 -4.74
CA PRO A 44 15.49 2.95 -4.66
C PRO A 44 15.03 3.67 -3.38
N SER A 45 13.80 3.41 -2.93
CA SER A 45 13.26 3.99 -1.69
C SER A 45 13.96 3.43 -0.45
N ILE A 46 14.36 2.15 -0.45
CA ILE A 46 15.16 1.55 0.64
C ILE A 46 16.55 2.18 0.68
N ILE A 47 17.21 2.37 -0.46
CA ILE A 47 18.52 3.02 -0.56
C ILE A 47 18.44 4.46 -0.05
N ALA A 48 17.41 5.22 -0.46
CA ALA A 48 17.17 6.57 0.03
C ALA A 48 16.93 6.59 1.55
N ALA A 49 16.20 5.61 2.09
CA ALA A 49 15.97 5.49 3.54
C ALA A 49 17.28 5.29 4.31
N ILE A 50 18.19 4.46 3.81
CA ILE A 50 19.53 4.25 4.42
C ILE A 50 20.35 5.54 4.33
N TYR A 51 20.35 6.19 3.16
CA TYR A 51 21.12 7.41 2.93
C TYR A 51 20.70 8.57 3.84
N PHE A 52 19.38 8.78 4.02
CA PHE A 52 18.87 9.91 4.81
C PHE A 52 18.75 9.63 6.30
N PHE A 53 18.50 8.39 6.71
CA PHE A 53 18.18 8.04 8.11
C PHE A 53 19.11 7.01 8.75
N GLY A 54 20.03 6.44 7.99
CA GLY A 54 21.04 5.49 8.50
C GLY A 54 20.64 4.02 8.40
N TRP A 55 21.56 3.16 8.82
CA TRP A 55 21.47 1.71 8.70
C TRP A 55 20.29 1.10 9.47
N ARG A 56 19.84 1.76 10.53
CA ARG A 56 18.64 1.33 11.27
C ARG A 56 17.43 1.15 10.36
N SER A 57 17.29 1.97 9.31
CA SER A 57 16.20 1.86 8.33
C SER A 57 16.21 0.52 7.62
N LEU A 58 17.38 -0.01 7.25
CA LEU A 58 17.49 -1.34 6.65
C LEU A 58 17.08 -2.43 7.64
N PHE A 59 17.49 -2.32 8.91
CA PHE A 59 17.11 -3.29 9.93
C PHE A 59 15.60 -3.27 10.22
N VAL A 60 14.96 -2.12 10.18
CA VAL A 60 13.50 -2.01 10.29
C VAL A 60 12.81 -2.77 9.14
N VAL A 61 13.32 -2.66 7.91
CA VAL A 61 12.80 -3.44 6.77
C VAL A 61 13.03 -4.94 6.98
N LEU A 62 14.22 -5.35 7.38
CA LEU A 62 14.54 -6.77 7.58
C LEU A 62 13.72 -7.39 8.71
N VAL A 63 13.57 -6.71 9.85
CA VAL A 63 12.73 -7.18 10.96
C VAL A 63 11.26 -7.26 10.56
N SER A 64 10.74 -6.26 9.83
CA SER A 64 9.38 -6.32 9.28
C SER A 64 9.18 -7.53 8.37
N CYS A 65 10.14 -7.81 7.48
CA CYS A 65 10.08 -8.98 6.60
C CYS A 65 10.12 -10.29 7.38
N ALA A 66 10.98 -10.40 8.38
CA ALA A 66 11.09 -11.59 9.22
C ALA A 66 9.80 -11.83 10.04
N VAL A 67 9.29 -10.80 10.71
CA VAL A 67 8.06 -10.87 11.51
C VAL A 67 6.84 -11.17 10.61
N GLY A 68 6.75 -10.49 9.47
CA GLY A 68 5.66 -10.74 8.51
C GLY A 68 5.67 -12.16 7.97
N PHE A 69 6.85 -12.66 7.56
CA PHE A 69 7.03 -14.04 7.11
C PHE A 69 6.67 -15.04 8.21
N LEU A 70 7.16 -14.86 9.43
CA LEU A 70 6.88 -15.75 10.55
C LEU A 70 5.39 -15.78 10.88
N THR A 71 4.75 -14.62 10.91
CA THR A 71 3.30 -14.52 11.17
C THR A 71 2.51 -15.26 10.10
N GLU A 72 2.78 -15.00 8.80
CA GLU A 72 2.10 -15.71 7.71
C GLU A 72 2.39 -17.19 7.73
N TYR A 73 3.63 -17.61 8.02
CA TYR A 73 4.04 -19.01 8.09
C TYR A 73 3.26 -19.80 9.15
N ILE A 74 3.05 -19.23 10.35
CA ILE A 74 2.27 -19.89 11.42
C ILE A 74 0.86 -20.21 10.96
N PHE A 75 0.19 -19.30 10.26
CA PHE A 75 -1.17 -19.51 9.76
C PHE A 75 -1.21 -20.40 8.52
N ALA A 76 -0.30 -20.18 7.57
CA ALA A 76 -0.21 -20.94 6.33
C ALA A 76 0.13 -22.40 6.60
N HIS A 77 1.05 -22.68 7.55
CA HIS A 77 1.41 -24.03 7.95
C HIS A 77 0.22 -24.82 8.51
N ARG A 78 -0.63 -24.17 9.35
CA ARG A 78 -1.86 -24.79 9.86
C ARG A 78 -2.89 -25.10 8.78
N ARG A 79 -2.85 -24.38 7.66
CA ARG A 79 -3.75 -24.58 6.50
C ARG A 79 -3.14 -25.46 5.40
N ASN A 80 -1.90 -25.94 5.58
CA ASN A 80 -1.13 -26.64 4.54
C ASN A 80 -0.98 -25.83 3.26
N GLU A 81 -0.86 -24.50 3.37
CA GLU A 81 -0.68 -23.55 2.27
C GLU A 81 0.77 -23.02 2.26
N PRO A 82 1.32 -22.65 1.09
CA PRO A 82 2.62 -21.99 1.03
C PRO A 82 2.50 -20.52 1.46
N VAL A 83 3.55 -19.99 2.08
CA VAL A 83 3.72 -18.55 2.31
C VAL A 83 3.84 -17.84 0.96
N THR A 84 3.25 -16.65 0.83
CA THR A 84 3.24 -15.90 -0.44
C THR A 84 4.32 -14.82 -0.46
N GLU A 85 4.97 -14.58 -1.62
CA GLU A 85 5.93 -13.47 -1.76
C GLU A 85 5.29 -12.09 -1.51
N ALA A 86 3.96 -11.99 -1.56
CA ALA A 86 3.21 -10.78 -1.22
C ALA A 86 3.44 -10.30 0.23
N VAL A 87 3.84 -11.20 1.16
CA VAL A 87 4.15 -10.80 2.53
C VAL A 87 5.34 -9.84 2.58
N PHE A 88 6.36 -10.08 1.76
CA PHE A 88 7.53 -9.20 1.69
C PHE A 88 7.19 -7.83 1.13
N VAL A 89 6.30 -7.76 0.12
CA VAL A 89 5.80 -6.48 -0.40
C VAL A 89 5.09 -5.70 0.70
N SER A 90 4.17 -6.35 1.43
CA SER A 90 3.45 -5.71 2.54
C SER A 90 4.40 -5.27 3.66
N ALA A 91 5.40 -6.10 4.01
CA ALA A 91 6.38 -5.80 5.05
C ALA A 91 7.29 -4.62 4.68
N ILE A 92 7.78 -4.57 3.43
CA ILE A 92 8.62 -3.47 2.94
C ILE A 92 7.82 -2.18 2.90
N ILE A 93 6.59 -2.19 2.34
CA ILE A 93 5.73 -1.01 2.33
C ILE A 93 5.47 -0.55 3.76
N TYR A 94 5.11 -1.45 4.68
CA TYR A 94 4.86 -1.14 6.08
C TYR A 94 6.08 -0.47 6.73
N ALA A 95 7.28 -1.03 6.57
CA ALA A 95 8.50 -0.46 7.10
C ALA A 95 8.78 0.95 6.54
N LEU A 96 8.70 1.13 5.22
CA LEU A 96 9.04 2.40 4.55
C LEU A 96 8.11 3.56 4.92
N ILE A 97 6.90 3.27 5.36
CA ILE A 97 5.93 4.30 5.79
C ILE A 97 5.98 4.61 7.30
N LEU A 98 6.93 4.02 8.04
CA LEU A 98 7.12 4.29 9.46
C LEU A 98 8.20 5.36 9.70
N PRO A 99 8.18 6.03 10.88
CA PRO A 99 9.28 6.87 11.31
C PRO A 99 10.57 6.07 11.50
N PRO A 100 11.76 6.64 11.22
CA PRO A 100 13.04 5.93 11.41
C PRO A 100 13.34 5.64 12.87
N THR A 101 12.74 6.36 13.80
CA THR A 101 12.86 6.22 15.26
C THR A 101 11.93 5.20 15.88
N ILE A 102 11.07 4.56 15.09
CA ILE A 102 10.06 3.61 15.60
C ILE A 102 10.64 2.57 16.55
N ALA A 103 10.01 2.36 17.70
CA ALA A 103 10.44 1.35 18.65
C ALA A 103 10.16 -0.07 18.13
N TRP A 104 11.06 -1.02 18.42
CA TRP A 104 10.98 -2.38 17.89
C TRP A 104 9.69 -3.11 18.25
N HIS A 105 9.19 -2.94 19.48
CA HIS A 105 7.93 -3.55 19.90
C HIS A 105 6.74 -3.01 19.10
N ILE A 106 6.69 -1.71 18.79
CA ILE A 106 5.61 -1.11 17.99
C ILE A 106 5.67 -1.65 16.56
N LEU A 107 6.88 -1.73 15.98
CA LEU A 107 7.12 -2.32 14.67
C LEU A 107 6.57 -3.75 14.57
N ILE A 108 6.94 -4.59 15.56
CA ILE A 108 6.55 -6.01 15.61
C ILE A 108 5.03 -6.15 15.77
N ILE A 109 4.45 -5.47 16.76
CA ILE A 109 3.00 -5.52 17.03
C ILE A 109 2.20 -5.10 15.79
N GLY A 110 2.59 -4.00 15.15
CA GLY A 110 1.89 -3.51 13.96
C GLY A 110 2.04 -4.44 12.75
N MET A 111 3.21 -5.08 12.57
CA MET A 111 3.41 -6.04 11.48
C MET A 111 2.62 -7.34 11.71
N VAL A 112 2.59 -7.86 12.93
CA VAL A 112 1.75 -9.01 13.30
C VAL A 112 0.28 -8.69 13.04
N PHE A 113 -0.20 -7.52 13.48
CA PHE A 113 -1.56 -7.06 13.20
C PHE A 113 -1.84 -6.96 11.71
N ALA A 114 -0.92 -6.36 10.93
CA ALA A 114 -1.05 -6.20 9.48
C ALA A 114 -1.29 -7.54 8.78
N ILE A 115 -0.50 -8.56 9.10
CA ILE A 115 -0.62 -9.86 8.44
C ILE A 115 -1.79 -10.66 9.01
N MET A 116 -1.97 -10.69 10.32
CA MET A 116 -3.02 -11.47 10.96
C MET A 116 -4.41 -10.94 10.58
N PHE A 117 -4.68 -9.66 10.87
CA PHE A 117 -5.99 -9.05 10.65
C PHE A 117 -6.17 -8.43 9.26
N GLY A 118 -5.10 -7.99 8.60
CA GLY A 118 -5.19 -7.45 7.24
C GLY A 118 -5.24 -8.52 6.14
N LYS A 119 -4.79 -9.77 6.42
CA LYS A 119 -4.66 -10.80 5.39
C LYS A 119 -5.17 -12.17 5.84
N MET A 120 -4.65 -12.73 6.95
CA MET A 120 -4.89 -14.15 7.29
C MET A 120 -6.29 -14.44 7.79
N VAL A 121 -6.93 -13.52 8.51
CA VAL A 121 -8.31 -13.66 9.00
C VAL A 121 -9.30 -13.75 7.84
N PHE A 122 -9.04 -13.07 6.72
CA PHE A 122 -9.89 -13.10 5.52
C PHE A 122 -9.68 -14.36 4.64
N GLY A 123 -8.75 -15.24 5.00
CA GLY A 123 -8.50 -16.47 4.23
C GLY A 123 -7.17 -16.47 3.47
N GLY A 124 -6.27 -15.52 3.74
CA GLY A 124 -4.93 -15.46 3.15
C GLY A 124 -4.85 -14.65 1.85
N PHE A 125 -3.88 -14.97 1.01
CA PHE A 125 -3.62 -14.22 -0.22
C PHE A 125 -4.80 -14.27 -1.20
N GLY A 126 -5.21 -13.12 -1.68
CA GLY A 126 -6.30 -12.98 -2.65
C GLY A 126 -7.66 -12.67 -2.05
N ASN A 127 -7.83 -12.79 -0.73
CA ASN A 127 -9.09 -12.58 -0.03
C ASN A 127 -9.08 -11.34 0.88
N ASN A 128 -7.94 -10.66 1.02
CA ASN A 128 -7.83 -9.46 1.84
C ASN A 128 -8.64 -8.31 1.24
N ILE A 129 -9.45 -7.68 2.09
CA ILE A 129 -10.27 -6.51 1.74
C ILE A 129 -9.39 -5.26 1.73
N PHE A 130 -8.56 -5.11 2.76
CA PHE A 130 -7.69 -3.95 2.97
C PHE A 130 -6.26 -4.26 2.54
N ASN A 131 -5.50 -3.22 2.20
CA ASN A 131 -4.05 -3.32 2.07
C ASN A 131 -3.45 -3.62 3.46
N PRO A 132 -2.73 -4.76 3.65
CA PRO A 132 -2.25 -5.17 4.97
C PRO A 132 -1.28 -4.17 5.61
N ALA A 133 -0.38 -3.57 4.82
CA ALA A 133 0.56 -2.57 5.32
C ALA A 133 -0.16 -1.33 5.89
N MET A 134 -1.26 -0.92 5.24
CA MET A 134 -2.05 0.21 5.69
C MET A 134 -2.88 -0.10 6.93
N SER A 135 -3.47 -1.28 7.03
CA SER A 135 -4.20 -1.70 8.23
C SER A 135 -3.29 -1.79 9.46
N GLY A 136 -2.08 -2.35 9.30
CA GLY A 136 -1.08 -2.36 10.37
C GLY A 136 -0.63 -0.97 10.80
N ARG A 137 -0.37 -0.07 9.82
CA ARG A 137 -0.02 1.31 10.14
C ARG A 137 -1.16 2.06 10.83
N ALA A 138 -2.41 1.87 10.39
CA ALA A 138 -3.57 2.51 11.01
C ALA A 138 -3.72 2.05 12.47
N PHE A 139 -3.53 0.77 12.73
CA PHE A 139 -3.59 0.21 14.07
C PHE A 139 -2.55 0.85 15.00
N ILE A 140 -1.27 0.86 14.62
CA ILE A 140 -0.23 1.48 15.47
C ILE A 140 -0.36 2.99 15.55
N TYR A 141 -0.93 3.64 14.54
CA TYR A 141 -1.20 5.09 14.56
C TYR A 141 -2.23 5.46 15.63
N ILE A 142 -3.21 4.59 15.86
CA ILE A 142 -4.25 4.77 16.88
C ILE A 142 -3.72 4.37 18.27
N CYS A 143 -3.00 3.24 18.36
CA CYS A 143 -2.53 2.71 19.64
C CYS A 143 -1.30 3.44 20.20
N PHE A 144 -0.43 3.96 19.30
CA PHE A 144 0.84 4.62 19.66
C PHE A 144 0.97 5.98 18.95
N PRO A 145 0.06 6.94 19.20
CA PRO A 145 0.00 8.18 18.43
C PRO A 145 1.29 9.01 18.55
N VAL A 146 1.91 9.08 19.71
CA VAL A 146 3.14 9.86 19.94
C VAL A 146 4.28 9.31 19.08
N ALA A 147 4.49 8.00 19.04
CA ALA A 147 5.52 7.37 18.24
C ALA A 147 5.32 7.57 16.73
N MET A 148 4.08 7.80 16.29
CA MET A 148 3.72 7.95 14.88
C MET A 148 3.58 9.41 14.41
N THR A 149 3.46 10.37 15.33
CA THR A 149 3.19 11.78 14.97
C THR A 149 4.19 12.76 15.53
N ALA A 150 4.87 12.45 16.63
CA ALA A 150 5.72 13.39 17.34
C ALA A 150 7.23 13.07 17.31
N THR A 151 7.62 11.87 16.94
CA THR A 151 9.03 11.44 16.96
C THR A 151 9.65 11.40 15.57
N TRP A 152 9.80 12.54 14.92
CA TRP A 152 10.40 12.62 13.58
C TRP A 152 11.90 12.88 13.65
N ALA A 153 12.68 12.04 12.98
CA ALA A 153 14.11 12.27 12.81
C ALA A 153 14.40 13.28 11.70
N PRO A 154 15.37 14.17 11.87
CA PRO A 154 15.87 14.98 10.78
C PRO A 154 16.57 14.10 9.75
N ALA A 155 16.41 14.39 8.46
CA ALA A 155 17.18 13.75 7.42
C ALA A 155 18.64 14.22 7.50
N ALA A 156 19.58 13.30 7.27
CA ALA A 156 21.01 13.64 7.24
C ALA A 156 21.28 14.69 6.15
N GLN A 157 22.12 15.65 6.51
CA GLN A 157 22.57 16.70 5.60
C GLN A 157 24.07 16.49 5.34
N GLY A 158 24.48 16.54 4.10
CA GLY A 158 25.88 16.36 3.72
C GLY A 158 26.07 15.34 2.61
N THR A 159 27.27 15.31 2.03
CA THR A 159 27.60 14.48 0.85
C THR A 159 27.51 12.98 1.12
N TRP A 160 27.88 12.55 2.35
CA TRP A 160 27.84 11.14 2.75
C TRP A 160 26.52 10.73 3.42
N GLY A 161 25.59 11.69 3.66
CA GLY A 161 24.32 11.41 4.31
C GLY A 161 24.51 10.74 5.68
N ALA A 162 23.67 9.76 5.97
CA ALA A 162 23.72 8.96 7.20
C ALA A 162 24.42 7.60 7.03
N LEU A 163 25.21 7.40 5.98
CA LEU A 163 25.88 6.11 5.70
C LEU A 163 26.88 5.69 6.78
N THR A 164 27.40 6.63 7.56
CA THR A 164 28.34 6.37 8.67
C THR A 164 27.62 6.26 10.02
N THR A 165 26.31 6.49 10.08
CA THR A 165 25.54 6.52 11.31
C THR A 165 24.53 5.38 11.40
N TRP A 166 24.26 4.94 12.63
CA TRP A 166 23.20 3.97 12.85
C TRP A 166 21.81 4.56 12.60
N SER A 167 21.55 5.75 13.17
CA SER A 167 20.28 6.47 13.01
C SER A 167 20.46 7.96 13.30
N THR A 168 19.78 8.81 12.57
CA THR A 168 19.85 10.28 12.74
C THR A 168 18.98 10.82 13.89
N GLY A 169 18.08 10.04 14.45
CA GLY A 169 17.06 10.52 15.40
C GLY A 169 17.08 9.87 16.78
N LEU A 170 18.16 9.21 17.17
CA LEU A 170 18.27 8.54 18.48
C LEU A 170 19.10 9.30 19.51
N ALA A 171 19.59 10.50 19.18
CA ALA A 171 20.30 11.32 20.13
C ALA A 171 19.31 11.85 21.21
N PRO A 172 19.75 11.91 22.51
CA PRO A 172 18.88 12.41 23.60
C PRO A 172 18.35 13.83 23.37
N ASP A 173 19.13 14.65 22.65
CA ASP A 173 18.80 16.05 22.32
C ASP A 173 18.21 16.21 20.92
N ALA A 174 17.73 15.13 20.28
CA ALA A 174 17.14 15.22 18.95
C ALA A 174 15.84 16.01 19.00
N ILE A 175 15.91 17.25 18.51
CA ILE A 175 14.74 18.11 18.37
C ILE A 175 13.78 17.47 17.37
N THR A 176 12.55 17.25 17.79
CA THR A 176 11.47 16.75 16.91
C THR A 176 11.23 17.78 15.82
N SER A 177 11.55 17.43 14.59
CA SER A 177 11.35 18.34 13.46
C SER A 177 9.96 18.13 12.85
N ALA A 178 9.31 19.23 12.46
CA ALA A 178 8.00 19.14 11.83
C ALA A 178 8.10 18.55 10.42
N THR A 179 7.13 17.73 10.05
CA THR A 179 7.04 17.22 8.67
C THR A 179 6.60 18.33 7.71
N PRO A 180 6.96 18.25 6.41
CA PRO A 180 6.55 19.23 5.40
C PRO A 180 5.04 19.53 5.41
N MET A 181 4.23 18.50 5.61
CA MET A 181 2.77 18.66 5.68
C MET A 181 2.30 19.35 6.96
N ALA A 182 3.00 19.17 8.08
CA ALA A 182 2.70 19.86 9.32
C ALA A 182 3.03 21.38 9.20
N LEU A 183 4.15 21.73 8.56
CA LEU A 183 4.55 23.11 8.29
C LEU A 183 3.54 23.83 7.39
N LEU A 184 3.17 23.20 6.27
CA LEU A 184 2.18 23.74 5.34
C LEU A 184 0.82 23.98 6.01
N LYS A 185 0.40 23.07 6.88
CA LYS A 185 -0.86 23.17 7.63
C LYS A 185 -0.85 24.27 8.68
N ALA A 186 0.32 24.52 9.28
CA ALA A 186 0.53 25.64 10.23
C ALA A 186 0.63 26.99 9.52
N GLY A 187 0.45 27.06 8.20
CA GLY A 187 0.59 28.29 7.41
C GLY A 187 2.03 28.81 7.29
N GLN A 188 3.01 27.94 7.61
CA GLN A 188 4.43 28.28 7.45
C GLN A 188 4.86 28.16 5.99
N THR A 189 5.99 28.78 5.65
CA THR A 189 6.55 28.73 4.31
C THR A 189 6.80 27.29 3.86
N ALA A 190 6.36 26.98 2.64
CA ALA A 190 6.61 25.67 2.04
C ALA A 190 8.12 25.40 1.98
N PRO A 191 8.59 24.19 2.31
CA PRO A 191 9.98 23.82 2.11
C PRO A 191 10.39 24.01 0.64
N HIS A 192 11.67 24.25 0.40
CA HIS A 192 12.16 24.35 -0.97
C HIS A 192 11.81 23.09 -1.77
N LEU A 193 11.36 23.28 -3.01
CA LEU A 193 10.97 22.16 -3.88
C LEU A 193 12.12 21.18 -4.13
N LEU A 194 13.36 21.65 -4.11
CA LEU A 194 14.54 20.80 -4.23
C LEU A 194 14.70 19.87 -3.03
N ASP A 195 14.42 20.34 -1.81
CA ASP A 195 14.50 19.50 -0.60
C ASP A 195 13.39 18.44 -0.58
N LEU A 196 12.21 18.76 -1.10
CA LEU A 196 11.12 17.80 -1.32
C LEU A 196 11.50 16.76 -2.38
N LEU A 197 12.13 17.16 -3.48
CA LEU A 197 12.57 16.27 -4.55
C LEU A 197 13.64 15.30 -4.07
N ILE A 198 14.67 15.82 -3.42
CA ILE A 198 15.80 15.03 -2.96
C ILE A 198 15.42 14.18 -1.74
N GLY A 199 14.64 14.76 -0.79
CA GLY A 199 14.21 14.08 0.44
C GLY A 199 14.95 14.53 1.69
N ARG A 200 15.53 15.73 1.70
CA ARG A 200 16.26 16.31 2.87
C ARG A 200 15.32 16.87 3.94
N LEU A 201 14.25 16.17 4.20
CA LEU A 201 13.18 16.60 5.09
C LEU A 201 12.82 15.48 6.07
N SER A 202 12.35 15.89 7.24
CA SER A 202 11.87 14.94 8.25
C SER A 202 10.59 14.27 7.79
N GLY A 203 10.53 12.94 7.97
CA GLY A 203 9.37 12.18 7.54
C GLY A 203 9.53 10.67 7.75
N THR A 204 8.69 9.90 7.06
CA THR A 204 8.79 8.44 7.06
C THR A 204 9.93 7.97 6.15
N MET A 205 10.58 6.88 6.53
CA MET A 205 11.85 6.43 5.96
C MET A 205 11.89 6.37 4.43
N GLY A 206 10.90 5.76 3.80
CA GLY A 206 10.93 5.50 2.34
C GLY A 206 10.15 6.49 1.49
N VAL A 207 9.61 7.56 2.11
CA VAL A 207 8.62 8.42 1.45
C VAL A 207 9.10 9.87 1.32
N THR A 208 10.27 10.18 1.84
CA THR A 208 10.84 11.53 1.83
C THR A 208 11.40 11.92 0.46
N SER A 209 12.08 11.02 -0.23
CA SER A 209 12.69 11.30 -1.55
C SER A 209 11.71 11.02 -2.69
N VAL A 210 11.26 12.08 -3.34
CA VAL A 210 10.40 11.99 -4.53
C VAL A 210 11.12 11.32 -5.69
N ILE A 211 12.43 11.58 -5.86
CA ILE A 211 13.25 10.97 -6.92
C ILE A 211 13.26 9.45 -6.77
N ALA A 212 13.51 8.94 -5.57
CA ALA A 212 13.53 7.51 -5.30
C ALA A 212 12.16 6.85 -5.56
N ILE A 213 11.08 7.53 -5.17
CA ILE A 213 9.70 7.08 -5.43
C ILE A 213 9.42 7.05 -6.93
N LEU A 214 9.80 8.09 -7.67
CA LEU A 214 9.57 8.16 -9.11
C LEU A 214 10.35 7.10 -9.88
N LEU A 215 11.60 6.82 -9.52
CA LEU A 215 12.39 5.75 -10.13
C LEU A 215 11.68 4.40 -10.01
N GLY A 216 11.23 4.03 -8.82
CA GLY A 216 10.47 2.80 -8.61
C GLY A 216 9.07 2.87 -9.22
N GLY A 217 8.38 4.02 -9.11
CA GLY A 217 7.05 4.26 -9.66
C GLY A 217 7.01 4.16 -11.19
N ILE A 218 7.97 4.75 -11.87
CA ILE A 218 8.14 4.66 -13.33
C ILE A 218 8.37 3.19 -13.73
N TYR A 219 9.22 2.46 -13.01
CA TYR A 219 9.46 1.05 -13.27
C TYR A 219 8.17 0.22 -13.19
N VAL A 220 7.36 0.34 -12.11
CA VAL A 220 6.08 -0.41 -12.01
C VAL A 220 5.05 0.04 -13.04
N PHE A 221 5.08 1.31 -13.44
CA PHE A 221 4.23 1.86 -14.48
C PHE A 221 4.56 1.27 -15.85
N TYR A 222 5.84 1.23 -16.25
CA TYR A 222 6.28 0.68 -17.54
C TYR A 222 6.13 -0.84 -17.60
N THR A 223 6.45 -1.55 -16.54
CA THR A 223 6.33 -3.02 -16.46
C THR A 223 4.88 -3.50 -16.34
N LYS A 224 3.89 -2.58 -16.27
CA LYS A 224 2.46 -2.89 -16.07
C LYS A 224 2.20 -3.71 -14.79
N THR A 225 3.09 -3.63 -13.84
CA THR A 225 2.96 -4.29 -12.53
C THR A 225 1.89 -3.59 -11.70
N ALA A 226 1.84 -2.26 -11.77
CA ALA A 226 0.82 -1.41 -11.17
C ALA A 226 -0.25 -0.99 -12.19
N ASN A 227 -1.48 -0.78 -11.72
CA ASN A 227 -2.57 -0.35 -12.60
C ASN A 227 -2.43 1.12 -12.98
N ARG A 228 -2.04 1.37 -14.23
CA ARG A 228 -1.79 2.73 -14.76
C ARG A 228 -2.99 3.66 -14.63
N ARG A 229 -4.24 3.15 -14.77
CA ARG A 229 -5.45 3.96 -14.67
C ARG A 229 -5.61 4.50 -13.26
N ILE A 230 -5.45 3.65 -12.25
CA ILE A 230 -5.54 4.07 -10.86
C ILE A 230 -4.51 5.17 -10.57
N ILE A 231 -3.24 4.98 -10.97
CA ILE A 231 -2.18 5.97 -10.75
C ILE A 231 -2.53 7.32 -11.37
N ILE A 232 -2.83 7.32 -12.68
CA ILE A 232 -3.13 8.56 -13.42
C ILE A 232 -4.37 9.25 -12.84
N THR A 233 -5.41 8.49 -12.55
CA THR A 233 -6.67 9.03 -12.03
C THR A 233 -6.48 9.62 -10.63
N ILE A 234 -5.73 8.95 -9.73
CA ILE A 234 -5.43 9.49 -8.39
C ILE A 234 -4.69 10.83 -8.51
N ILE A 235 -3.65 10.90 -9.35
CA ILE A 235 -2.85 12.12 -9.52
C ILE A 235 -3.71 13.26 -10.07
N ILE A 236 -4.52 13.00 -11.11
CA ILE A 236 -5.39 14.02 -11.72
C ILE A 236 -6.43 14.52 -10.71
N PHE A 237 -7.19 13.62 -10.07
CA PHE A 237 -8.24 14.04 -9.14
C PHE A 237 -7.67 14.73 -7.89
N TYR A 238 -6.50 14.30 -7.43
CA TYR A 238 -5.82 14.96 -6.31
C TYR A 238 -5.34 16.37 -6.70
N ALA A 239 -4.77 16.52 -7.90
CA ALA A 239 -4.37 17.82 -8.42
C ALA A 239 -5.58 18.76 -8.59
N LEU A 240 -6.69 18.26 -9.13
CA LEU A 240 -7.93 19.04 -9.29
C LEU A 240 -8.51 19.44 -7.93
N ALA A 241 -8.58 18.51 -6.97
CA ALA A 241 -9.12 18.80 -5.64
C ALA A 241 -8.28 19.83 -4.87
N ASN A 242 -6.94 19.71 -4.89
CA ASN A 242 -6.05 20.70 -4.27
C ASN A 242 -6.07 22.04 -5.03
N GLY A 243 -6.12 22.02 -6.36
CA GLY A 243 -6.27 23.22 -7.17
C GLY A 243 -7.55 23.97 -6.86
N PHE A 244 -8.67 23.26 -6.69
CA PHE A 244 -9.95 23.83 -6.26
C PHE A 244 -9.86 24.47 -4.88
N LEU A 245 -9.25 23.79 -3.88
CA LEU A 245 -9.06 24.36 -2.54
C LEU A 245 -8.16 25.61 -2.57
N ALA A 246 -7.11 25.61 -3.39
CA ALA A 246 -6.26 26.76 -3.56
C ALA A 246 -7.00 27.94 -4.21
N LEU A 247 -7.88 27.68 -5.18
CA LEU A 247 -8.68 28.71 -5.86
C LEU A 247 -9.64 29.42 -4.89
N ILE A 248 -10.30 28.66 -4.01
CA ILE A 248 -11.21 29.20 -3.00
C ILE A 248 -10.47 29.71 -1.74
N LYS A 249 -9.13 29.72 -1.75
CA LYS A 249 -8.27 30.12 -0.63
C LYS A 249 -8.66 29.45 0.69
N ALA A 250 -8.98 28.15 0.63
CA ALA A 250 -9.37 27.39 1.81
C ALA A 250 -8.22 27.32 2.83
N PRO A 251 -8.52 27.43 4.14
CA PRO A 251 -7.50 27.30 5.20
C PRO A 251 -6.85 25.91 5.11
N GLY A 252 -5.52 25.87 5.19
CA GLY A 252 -4.75 24.63 5.07
C GLY A 252 -4.55 24.11 3.63
N ALA A 253 -4.94 24.88 2.60
CA ALA A 253 -4.66 24.55 1.21
C ALA A 253 -3.15 24.65 0.96
N ALA A 254 -2.51 23.49 0.75
CA ALA A 254 -1.12 23.45 0.31
C ALA A 254 -1.03 23.78 -1.20
N GLY A 255 0.06 24.43 -1.62
CA GLY A 255 0.34 24.62 -3.05
C GLY A 255 0.35 23.27 -3.78
N LEU A 256 -0.04 23.25 -5.06
CA LEU A 256 -0.20 22.03 -5.84
C LEU A 256 1.04 21.12 -5.80
N LEU A 257 2.23 21.67 -6.07
CA LEU A 257 3.47 20.89 -6.10
C LEU A 257 3.87 20.36 -4.72
N PRO A 258 3.91 21.17 -3.64
CA PRO A 258 4.16 20.66 -2.29
C PRO A 258 3.14 19.62 -1.83
N ALA A 259 1.87 19.73 -2.22
CA ALA A 259 0.84 18.76 -1.89
C ALA A 259 1.08 17.42 -2.58
N LEU A 260 1.46 17.42 -3.87
CA LEU A 260 1.77 16.20 -4.63
C LEU A 260 3.05 15.52 -4.14
N MET A 261 4.09 16.31 -3.87
CA MET A 261 5.41 15.79 -3.50
C MET A 261 5.52 15.44 -2.02
N GLY A 262 4.73 16.10 -1.18
CA GLY A 262 4.77 15.92 0.28
C GLY A 262 3.94 14.75 0.79
N GLY A 263 4.24 14.35 2.04
CA GLY A 263 3.41 13.43 2.83
C GLY A 263 3.17 12.04 2.23
N GLY A 264 4.03 11.59 1.34
CA GLY A 264 3.97 10.23 0.79
C GLY A 264 2.83 9.95 -0.18
N PHE A 265 2.22 10.97 -0.75
CA PHE A 265 1.12 10.81 -1.70
C PHE A 265 1.55 9.99 -2.92
N LEU A 266 2.68 10.33 -3.54
CA LEU A 266 3.20 9.60 -4.70
C LEU A 266 3.52 8.15 -4.38
N PHE A 267 4.16 7.88 -3.24
CA PHE A 267 4.45 6.51 -2.80
C PHE A 267 3.16 5.71 -2.66
N GLY A 268 2.14 6.30 -2.04
CA GLY A 268 0.81 5.71 -1.91
C GLY A 268 0.14 5.43 -3.26
N ALA A 269 0.20 6.37 -4.19
CA ALA A 269 -0.39 6.25 -5.52
C ALA A 269 0.26 5.14 -6.37
N PHE A 270 1.60 5.01 -6.31
CA PHE A 270 2.32 4.00 -7.09
C PHE A 270 2.31 2.60 -6.47
N PHE A 271 2.52 2.48 -5.16
CA PHE A 271 2.81 1.19 -4.51
C PHE A 271 1.67 0.64 -3.65
N MET A 272 0.74 1.49 -3.20
CA MET A 272 -0.29 1.05 -2.25
C MET A 272 -1.68 0.98 -2.85
N ALA A 273 -2.10 2.02 -3.60
CA ALA A 273 -3.42 2.06 -4.20
C ALA A 273 -3.59 1.09 -5.38
N THR A 274 -2.48 0.63 -5.93
CA THR A 274 -2.43 -0.31 -7.05
C THR A 274 -2.30 -1.77 -6.64
N ASP A 275 -2.49 -2.07 -5.36
CA ASP A 275 -2.51 -3.46 -4.87
C ASP A 275 -3.54 -4.27 -5.66
N PRO A 276 -3.12 -5.36 -6.36
CA PRO A 276 -4.00 -6.09 -7.26
C PRO A 276 -5.14 -6.84 -6.55
N ILE A 277 -5.09 -6.96 -5.22
CA ILE A 277 -6.07 -7.70 -4.43
C ILE A 277 -7.13 -6.77 -3.86
N SER A 278 -6.72 -5.69 -3.20
CA SER A 278 -7.62 -4.76 -2.53
C SER A 278 -8.20 -3.67 -3.45
N ALA A 279 -7.60 -3.46 -4.64
CA ALA A 279 -8.13 -2.53 -5.63
C ALA A 279 -9.19 -3.16 -6.53
N PRO A 280 -10.17 -2.37 -7.05
CA PRO A 280 -11.21 -2.87 -7.92
C PRO A 280 -10.68 -3.34 -9.28
N ARG A 281 -11.36 -4.33 -9.87
CA ARG A 281 -10.97 -4.98 -11.13
C ARG A 281 -11.60 -4.33 -12.37
N THR A 282 -12.81 -3.76 -12.25
CA THR A 282 -13.52 -3.17 -13.39
C THR A 282 -13.02 -1.75 -13.67
N ARG A 283 -12.89 -1.40 -14.96
CA ARG A 283 -12.37 -0.10 -15.40
C ARG A 283 -13.10 1.10 -14.77
N PRO A 284 -14.44 1.17 -14.79
CA PRO A 284 -15.14 2.31 -14.19
C PRO A 284 -15.01 2.33 -12.65
N ALA A 285 -14.98 1.17 -11.98
CA ALA A 285 -14.75 1.13 -10.54
C ALA A 285 -13.36 1.64 -10.16
N GLN A 286 -12.33 1.40 -10.98
CA GLN A 286 -10.98 1.93 -10.77
C GLN A 286 -10.95 3.47 -10.76
N ILE A 287 -11.73 4.11 -11.63
CA ILE A 287 -11.81 5.58 -11.70
C ILE A 287 -12.49 6.13 -10.45
N VAL A 288 -13.64 5.56 -10.06
CA VAL A 288 -14.37 6.00 -8.86
C VAL A 288 -13.54 5.77 -7.58
N TYR A 289 -12.92 4.60 -7.47
CA TYR A 289 -12.01 4.26 -6.37
C TYR A 289 -10.86 5.27 -6.24
N ALA A 290 -10.21 5.58 -7.35
CA ALA A 290 -9.12 6.55 -7.40
C ALA A 290 -9.59 7.96 -7.03
N ALA A 291 -10.79 8.37 -7.48
CA ALA A 291 -11.40 9.63 -7.12
C ALA A 291 -11.71 9.72 -5.60
N ILE A 292 -12.26 8.64 -5.01
CA ILE A 292 -12.51 8.57 -3.57
C ILE A 292 -11.19 8.77 -2.80
N ILE A 293 -10.11 8.05 -3.17
CA ILE A 293 -8.80 8.22 -2.52
C ILE A 293 -8.33 9.66 -2.61
N ALA A 294 -8.35 10.24 -3.81
CA ALA A 294 -7.82 11.57 -4.05
C ALA A 294 -8.57 12.64 -3.27
N VAL A 295 -9.91 12.66 -3.37
CA VAL A 295 -10.77 13.65 -2.70
C VAL A 295 -10.68 13.50 -1.18
N SER A 296 -10.82 12.26 -0.67
CA SER A 296 -10.72 12.01 0.78
C SER A 296 -9.34 12.39 1.32
N THR A 297 -8.26 12.13 0.57
CA THR A 297 -6.90 12.54 0.96
C THR A 297 -6.79 14.05 1.06
N THR A 298 -7.35 14.78 0.09
CA THR A 298 -7.34 16.25 0.09
C THR A 298 -8.11 16.79 1.29
N ILE A 299 -9.30 16.27 1.56
CA ILE A 299 -10.13 16.69 2.70
C ILE A 299 -9.41 16.42 4.02
N ILE A 300 -8.92 15.21 4.23
CA ILE A 300 -8.25 14.84 5.48
C ILE A 300 -6.97 15.68 5.68
N ARG A 301 -6.19 15.90 4.63
CA ARG A 301 -4.96 16.71 4.73
C ARG A 301 -5.23 18.18 5.01
N SER A 302 -6.28 18.75 4.46
CA SER A 302 -6.59 20.18 4.64
C SER A 302 -7.33 20.48 5.94
N PHE A 303 -8.27 19.65 6.34
CA PHE A 303 -9.21 19.96 7.41
C PHE A 303 -9.06 19.13 8.68
N SER A 304 -8.44 17.93 8.62
CA SER A 304 -8.31 17.08 9.81
C SER A 304 -6.96 17.29 10.51
N VAL A 305 -6.86 16.91 11.76
CA VAL A 305 -5.59 16.95 12.54
C VAL A 305 -4.54 15.98 11.95
N PHE A 306 -4.96 14.99 11.17
CA PHE A 306 -4.07 13.94 10.65
C PHE A 306 -3.30 14.41 9.41
N ASN A 307 -1.97 14.37 9.48
CA ASN A 307 -1.09 14.67 8.34
C ASN A 307 -1.02 13.51 7.32
N GLY A 308 -1.31 12.29 7.76
CA GLY A 308 -1.25 11.05 6.97
C GLY A 308 -2.54 10.70 6.23
N GLY A 309 -3.23 11.67 5.64
CA GLY A 309 -4.56 11.51 5.02
C GLY A 309 -4.69 10.36 4.02
N PHE A 310 -3.61 10.05 3.28
CA PHE A 310 -3.64 8.97 2.27
C PHE A 310 -3.96 7.58 2.86
N MET A 311 -3.47 7.28 4.07
CA MET A 311 -3.72 6.00 4.73
C MET A 311 -5.21 5.76 4.97
N PHE A 312 -5.90 6.70 5.59
CA PHE A 312 -7.33 6.58 5.88
C PHE A 312 -8.16 6.59 4.60
N SER A 313 -7.79 7.41 3.63
CA SER A 313 -8.46 7.47 2.33
C SER A 313 -8.38 6.16 1.56
N LEU A 314 -7.21 5.50 1.61
CA LEU A 314 -7.02 4.21 0.96
C LEU A 314 -7.83 3.11 1.64
N LEU A 315 -7.83 3.06 2.98
CA LEU A 315 -8.63 2.08 3.73
C LEU A 315 -10.13 2.28 3.47
N LEU A 316 -10.59 3.53 3.45
CA LEU A 316 -11.96 3.88 3.09
C LEU A 316 -12.30 3.38 1.67
N ALA A 317 -11.46 3.68 0.69
CA ALA A 317 -11.68 3.26 -0.69
C ALA A 317 -11.65 1.73 -0.84
N ASN A 318 -10.79 1.03 -0.11
CA ASN A 318 -10.73 -0.43 -0.11
C ASN A 318 -12.05 -1.05 0.38
N MET A 319 -12.72 -0.46 1.36
CA MET A 319 -14.05 -0.88 1.81
C MET A 319 -15.09 -0.84 0.67
N PHE A 320 -15.01 0.19 -0.16
CA PHE A 320 -15.97 0.35 -1.28
C PHE A 320 -15.57 -0.43 -2.53
N ALA A 321 -14.33 -0.90 -2.67
CA ALA A 321 -13.85 -1.57 -3.88
C ALA A 321 -14.72 -2.76 -4.32
N PRO A 322 -15.13 -3.71 -3.44
CA PRO A 322 -16.01 -4.82 -3.82
C PRO A 322 -17.41 -4.36 -4.26
N ILE A 323 -17.96 -3.34 -3.58
CA ILE A 323 -19.28 -2.78 -3.86
C ILE A 323 -19.28 -2.09 -5.22
N LEU A 324 -18.24 -1.32 -5.53
CA LEU A 324 -18.07 -0.66 -6.82
C LEU A 324 -17.98 -1.70 -7.96
N ASP A 325 -17.16 -2.73 -7.79
CA ASP A 325 -17.06 -3.81 -8.78
C ASP A 325 -18.37 -4.53 -9.02
N TYR A 326 -19.12 -4.83 -7.96
CA TYR A 326 -20.42 -5.46 -8.05
C TYR A 326 -21.43 -4.58 -8.79
N GLY A 327 -21.53 -3.30 -8.42
CA GLY A 327 -22.47 -2.35 -9.03
C GLY A 327 -22.23 -2.17 -10.53
N PHE A 328 -20.96 -2.00 -10.94
CA PHE A 328 -20.61 -1.84 -12.35
C PHE A 328 -20.80 -3.13 -13.17
N LYS A 329 -20.54 -4.31 -12.59
CA LYS A 329 -20.84 -5.60 -13.24
C LYS A 329 -22.33 -5.80 -13.48
N LEU A 330 -23.18 -5.47 -12.50
CA LEU A 330 -24.64 -5.52 -12.64
C LEU A 330 -25.13 -4.59 -13.75
N ARG A 331 -24.62 -3.34 -13.77
CA ARG A 331 -24.98 -2.37 -14.80
C ARG A 331 -24.59 -2.84 -16.20
N SER A 332 -23.43 -3.47 -16.34
CA SER A 332 -22.98 -4.04 -17.62
C SER A 332 -23.87 -5.20 -18.09
N LYS A 333 -24.23 -6.12 -17.18
CA LYS A 333 -25.16 -7.23 -17.50
C LYS A 333 -26.54 -6.72 -17.94
N ARG A 334 -27.10 -5.71 -17.24
CA ARG A 334 -28.40 -5.11 -17.60
C ARG A 334 -28.38 -4.47 -18.99
N LYS A 335 -27.27 -3.79 -19.36
CA LYS A 335 -27.12 -3.21 -20.70
C LYS A 335 -27.00 -4.29 -21.78
N GLY A 336 -26.28 -5.38 -21.54
CA GLY A 336 -26.19 -6.50 -22.46
C GLY A 336 -27.55 -7.15 -22.74
N ASN A 337 -28.30 -7.48 -21.69
CA ASN A 337 -29.64 -8.07 -21.82
C ASN A 337 -30.66 -7.11 -22.49
N ALA A 338 -30.56 -5.80 -22.28
CA ALA A 338 -31.42 -4.82 -22.96
C ALA A 338 -31.10 -4.72 -24.46
N GLY A 339 -29.80 -4.78 -24.82
CA GLY A 339 -29.35 -4.80 -26.22
C GLY A 339 -29.81 -6.06 -26.97
N GLU A 340 -29.75 -7.23 -26.31
CA GLU A 340 -30.20 -8.49 -26.89
C GLU A 340 -31.72 -8.52 -27.11
N LYS A 341 -32.52 -7.98 -26.17
CA LYS A 341 -34.00 -7.82 -26.34
C LYS A 341 -34.39 -6.88 -27.44
N LEU A 342 -33.60 -5.84 -27.72
CA LEU A 342 -33.84 -4.91 -28.83
C LEU A 342 -33.52 -5.56 -30.18
N ARG A 343 -32.49 -6.38 -30.23
CA ARG A 343 -32.04 -7.10 -31.43
C ARG A 343 -33.08 -8.16 -31.87
N THR A 344 -33.58 -8.95 -30.92
CA THR A 344 -34.63 -9.94 -31.17
C THR A 344 -35.97 -9.30 -31.57
N LYS A 345 -36.26 -8.05 -31.14
CA LYS A 345 -37.46 -7.31 -31.57
C LYS A 345 -37.35 -6.69 -32.97
N SER A 346 -36.15 -6.48 -33.49
CA SER A 346 -35.95 -5.93 -34.85
C SER A 346 -35.86 -7.02 -35.94
N GLU A 347 -35.80 -8.30 -35.55
CA GLU A 347 -35.75 -9.44 -36.44
C GLU A 347 -37.15 -10.12 -36.64
N HIS A 348 -38.19 -9.60 -35.97
CA HIS A 348 -39.60 -9.90 -36.15
C HIS A 348 -40.35 -8.68 -36.68
#